data_36329f8fa9c4ddb66b5dc9ca9a2b08e8
#
_entry.id   36329f8fa9c4ddb66b5dc9ca9a2b08e8
#
_cell.length_a   1.000
_cell.length_b   1.000
_cell.length_c   1.000
_cell.angle_alpha   90.00
_cell.angle_beta   90.00
_cell.angle_gamma   90.00
#
_symmetry.space_group_name_H-M   'P 1'
#
loop_
_entity.id
_entity.type
_entity.pdbx_description
1 polymer ?
#
loop_
_entity_poly.entity_id
_entity_poly.type
_entity_poly.pdbx_seq_one_letter_code
_entity_poly.pdbx_strand_id
1 'polypeptide(L)'
;RRKLHVIWLWGLLFLMTACGDDDYYYPSVKLEFVTVEAGEDGRIQTLIPDKGEALPVAEDRTGSTIAANTSRRVMSNYEVLPDGSAATIYSLQSLIVPVPKPEDDPVYKDGIKQDPVEVVSIWLGRDYLNMILKKKSVQAKDIPSA
;
A
#
# COMPACT_ATOMS: atom_id res chain seq x y z
N ARG A 1 -44.89 -23.91 41.81
CA ARG A 1 -43.69 -23.18 42.27
C ARG A 1 -42.38 -23.69 41.64
N ARG A 2 -42.29 -24.98 41.33
CA ARG A 2 -41.10 -25.53 40.66
C ARG A 2 -40.96 -25.06 39.18
N LYS A 3 -42.06 -24.75 38.51
CA LYS A 3 -42.08 -24.30 37.13
C LYS A 3 -41.56 -22.87 36.94
N LEU A 4 -41.68 -22.00 37.94
CA LEU A 4 -41.19 -20.65 37.94
C LEU A 4 -39.64 -20.58 38.02
N HIS A 5 -39.01 -21.47 38.76
CA HIS A 5 -37.55 -21.54 38.86
C HIS A 5 -36.90 -22.05 37.56
N VAL A 6 -37.55 -22.97 36.86
CA VAL A 6 -37.08 -23.49 35.59
C VAL A 6 -37.15 -22.41 34.48
N ILE A 7 -38.19 -21.58 34.48
CA ILE A 7 -38.32 -20.46 33.51
C ILE A 7 -37.26 -19.41 33.76
N TRP A 8 -36.90 -19.12 35.01
CA TRP A 8 -35.80 -18.23 35.36
C TRP A 8 -34.43 -18.75 34.93
N LEU A 9 -34.19 -20.04 35.09
CA LEU A 9 -32.95 -20.67 34.63
C LEU A 9 -32.82 -20.66 33.11
N TRP A 10 -33.90 -20.83 32.38
CA TRP A 10 -33.91 -20.74 30.92
C TRP A 10 -33.73 -19.29 30.43
N GLY A 11 -34.29 -18.31 31.15
CA GLY A 11 -34.05 -16.89 30.87
C GLY A 11 -32.61 -16.47 31.10
N LEU A 12 -31.96 -17.01 32.12
CA LEU A 12 -30.54 -16.74 32.38
C LEU A 12 -29.61 -17.37 31.32
N LEU A 13 -29.97 -18.56 30.84
CA LEU A 13 -29.23 -19.23 29.77
C LEU A 13 -29.32 -18.47 28.45
N PHE A 14 -30.46 -17.86 28.16
CA PHE A 14 -30.65 -17.04 26.96
C PHE A 14 -29.84 -15.73 26.98
N LEU A 15 -29.61 -15.19 28.18
CA LEU A 15 -28.77 -13.97 28.34
C LEU A 15 -27.29 -14.23 28.14
N MET A 16 -26.82 -15.47 28.37
CA MET A 16 -25.42 -15.85 28.15
C MET A 16 -25.05 -16.07 26.67
N THR A 17 -26.04 -16.38 25.83
CA THR A 17 -25.81 -16.56 24.40
C THR A 17 -25.84 -15.27 23.61
N ALA A 18 -26.27 -14.16 24.21
CA ALA A 18 -26.26 -12.84 23.57
C ALA A 18 -24.90 -12.10 23.67
N CYS A 19 -23.92 -12.64 24.40
CA CYS A 19 -22.59 -12.07 24.58
C CYS A 19 -21.52 -12.79 23.76
N GLY A 20 -21.83 -13.24 22.58
CA GLY A 20 -20.82 -13.86 21.76
C GLY A 20 -20.97 -13.43 20.32
N ASP A 21 -19.87 -13.25 19.66
CA ASP A 21 -19.71 -13.03 18.23
C ASP A 21 -20.11 -11.64 17.71
N ASP A 22 -19.64 -10.61 18.38
CA ASP A 22 -19.21 -9.46 17.61
C ASP A 22 -17.94 -9.92 16.87
N ASP A 23 -18.10 -10.38 15.64
CA ASP A 23 -16.98 -10.56 14.73
C ASP A 23 -16.35 -9.18 14.51
N TYR A 24 -15.48 -8.81 15.44
CA TYR A 24 -14.65 -7.64 15.30
C TYR A 24 -13.70 -7.92 14.13
N TYR A 25 -14.11 -7.48 12.95
CA TYR A 25 -13.27 -7.47 11.79
C TYR A 25 -12.19 -6.38 11.98
N TYR A 26 -10.99 -6.82 12.26
CA TYR A 26 -9.82 -5.95 12.21
C TYR A 26 -9.30 -5.94 10.77
N PRO A 27 -9.46 -4.82 10.05
CA PRO A 27 -8.95 -4.74 8.69
C PRO A 27 -7.43 -4.92 8.71
N SER A 28 -6.96 -5.90 7.95
CA SER A 28 -5.54 -6.15 7.76
C SER A 28 -5.00 -5.20 6.68
N VAL A 29 -4.78 -3.95 7.03
CA VAL A 29 -4.26 -2.94 6.12
C VAL A 29 -2.77 -3.15 5.93
N LYS A 30 -2.35 -3.26 4.67
CA LYS A 30 -0.95 -3.37 4.26
C LYS A 30 -0.45 -2.03 3.75
N LEU A 31 0.82 -1.74 4.00
CA LEU A 31 1.52 -0.62 3.38
C LEU A 31 2.63 -1.20 2.50
N GLU A 32 2.45 -1.13 1.19
CA GLU A 32 3.36 -1.77 0.24
C GLU A 32 3.55 -0.91 -1.01
N PHE A 33 4.64 -1.18 -1.72
CA PHE A 33 4.81 -0.71 -3.09
C PHE A 33 4.04 -1.65 -4.01
N VAL A 34 3.17 -1.07 -4.80
CA VAL A 34 2.29 -1.82 -5.71
C VAL A 34 2.19 -1.10 -7.04
N THR A 35 1.67 -1.79 -8.04
CA THR A 35 1.30 -1.18 -9.32
C THR A 35 -0.20 -1.05 -9.37
N VAL A 36 -0.70 0.13 -9.76
CA VAL A 36 -2.12 0.36 -9.98
C VAL A 36 -2.37 0.63 -11.46
N GLU A 37 -3.50 0.16 -11.93
CA GLU A 37 -3.95 0.37 -13.31
C GLU A 37 -5.27 1.13 -13.32
N ALA A 38 -5.36 2.13 -14.18
CA ALA A 38 -6.57 2.92 -14.37
C ALA A 38 -7.35 2.49 -15.60
N GLY A 39 -8.66 2.71 -15.56
CA GLY A 39 -9.54 2.57 -16.69
C GLY A 39 -9.63 3.84 -17.54
N GLU A 40 -10.61 3.89 -18.43
CA GLU A 40 -10.84 5.01 -19.37
C GLU A 40 -11.11 6.35 -18.68
N ASP A 41 -11.67 6.33 -17.48
CA ASP A 41 -11.97 7.51 -16.68
C ASP A 41 -10.81 7.96 -15.78
N GLY A 42 -9.68 7.26 -15.81
CA GLY A 42 -8.53 7.52 -14.96
C GLY A 42 -8.67 7.01 -13.51
N ARG A 43 -9.79 6.38 -13.18
CA ARG A 43 -9.97 5.77 -11.85
C ARG A 43 -9.23 4.46 -11.74
N ILE A 44 -8.69 4.20 -10.56
CA ILE A 44 -7.96 2.97 -10.30
C ILE A 44 -8.94 1.79 -10.29
N GLN A 45 -8.70 0.82 -11.16
CA GLN A 45 -9.52 -0.38 -11.31
C GLN A 45 -8.82 -1.65 -10.86
N THR A 46 -7.49 -1.67 -10.90
CA THR A 46 -6.70 -2.87 -10.57
C THR A 46 -5.52 -2.47 -9.69
N LEU A 47 -5.26 -3.28 -8.67
CA LEU A 47 -4.11 -3.19 -7.79
C LEU A 47 -3.29 -4.47 -7.94
N ILE A 48 -2.00 -4.33 -8.24
CA ILE A 48 -1.10 -5.46 -8.49
C ILE A 48 -0.01 -5.43 -7.42
N PRO A 49 -0.10 -6.28 -6.39
CA PRO A 49 0.96 -6.42 -5.40
C PRO A 49 2.23 -7.01 -6.03
N ASP A 50 3.38 -6.73 -5.45
CA ASP A 50 4.65 -7.33 -5.90
C ASP A 50 4.67 -8.84 -5.67
N LYS A 51 3.98 -9.30 -4.64
CA LYS A 51 3.77 -10.72 -4.35
C LYS A 51 2.27 -11.03 -4.42
N GLY A 52 1.91 -11.91 -5.32
CA GLY A 52 0.52 -12.32 -5.50
C GLY A 52 -0.08 -11.90 -6.83
N GLU A 53 -1.36 -12.11 -6.98
CA GLU A 53 -2.09 -11.85 -8.21
C GLU A 53 -2.67 -10.43 -8.23
N ALA A 54 -2.99 -9.96 -9.43
CA ALA A 54 -3.71 -8.71 -9.61
C ALA A 54 -5.10 -8.79 -8.97
N LEU A 55 -5.49 -7.75 -8.25
CA LEU A 55 -6.76 -7.65 -7.56
C LEU A 55 -7.61 -6.54 -8.17
N PRO A 56 -8.89 -6.79 -8.47
CA PRO A 56 -9.80 -5.71 -8.80
C PRO A 56 -9.98 -4.80 -7.57
N VAL A 57 -10.18 -3.52 -7.81
CA VAL A 57 -10.42 -2.54 -6.74
C VAL A 57 -11.93 -2.48 -6.49
N ALA A 58 -12.35 -2.94 -5.32
CA ALA A 58 -13.75 -2.87 -4.89
C ALA A 58 -14.13 -1.47 -4.44
N GLU A 59 -13.22 -0.79 -3.74
CA GLU A 59 -13.43 0.57 -3.25
C GLU A 59 -12.10 1.32 -3.24
N ASP A 60 -12.10 2.53 -3.76
CA ASP A 60 -10.98 3.46 -3.68
C ASP A 60 -11.43 4.69 -2.87
N ARG A 61 -10.94 4.80 -1.65
CA ARG A 61 -11.26 5.91 -0.73
C ARG A 61 -10.43 7.16 -0.97
N THR A 62 -9.45 7.09 -1.88
CA THR A 62 -8.57 8.22 -2.16
C THR A 62 -9.20 9.23 -3.11
N GLY A 63 -10.11 8.79 -3.98
CA GLY A 63 -10.65 9.60 -5.05
C GLY A 63 -9.62 10.05 -6.07
N SER A 64 -8.43 9.46 -6.06
CA SER A 64 -7.34 9.82 -6.96
C SER A 64 -7.58 9.30 -8.37
N THR A 65 -7.12 10.07 -9.35
CA THR A 65 -7.12 9.67 -10.76
C THR A 65 -5.70 9.74 -11.32
N ILE A 66 -5.40 8.87 -12.26
CA ILE A 66 -4.17 8.91 -13.05
C ILE A 66 -4.53 8.99 -14.53
N ALA A 67 -3.53 9.05 -15.40
CA ALA A 67 -3.81 9.07 -16.84
C ALA A 67 -4.64 7.85 -17.27
N ALA A 68 -5.63 8.07 -18.12
CA ALA A 68 -6.53 7.02 -18.58
C ALA A 68 -5.78 5.85 -19.23
N ASN A 69 -6.22 4.64 -18.92
CA ASN A 69 -5.66 3.40 -19.49
C ASN A 69 -4.14 3.25 -19.28
N THR A 70 -3.62 3.80 -18.18
CA THR A 70 -2.20 3.68 -17.80
C THR A 70 -2.02 2.95 -16.50
N SER A 71 -0.81 2.50 -16.25
CA SER A 71 -0.37 1.95 -14.97
C SER A 71 0.62 2.88 -14.29
N ARG A 72 0.63 2.86 -12.97
CA ARG A 72 1.55 3.66 -12.17
C ARG A 72 2.06 2.90 -10.97
N ARG A 73 3.33 3.10 -10.65
CA ARG A 73 3.94 2.58 -9.45
C ARG A 73 3.66 3.53 -8.28
N VAL A 74 3.10 2.99 -7.19
CA VAL A 74 2.69 3.77 -6.02
C VAL A 74 3.04 3.04 -4.75
N MET A 75 3.13 3.79 -3.65
CA MET A 75 3.04 3.25 -2.30
C MET A 75 1.58 3.38 -1.85
N SER A 76 0.99 2.31 -1.38
CA SER A 76 -0.43 2.27 -1.03
C SER A 76 -0.67 1.61 0.32
N ASN A 77 -1.56 2.23 1.08
CA ASN A 77 -2.28 1.52 2.14
C ASN A 77 -3.51 0.89 1.52
N TYR A 78 -3.59 -0.42 1.57
CA TYR A 78 -4.70 -1.18 1.02
C TYR A 78 -5.03 -2.40 1.87
N GLU A 79 -6.20 -2.91 1.69
CA GLU A 79 -6.70 -4.10 2.34
C GLU A 79 -7.24 -5.07 1.30
N VAL A 80 -6.94 -6.35 1.46
CA VAL A 80 -7.57 -7.40 0.67
C VAL A 80 -8.84 -7.83 1.39
N LEU A 81 -9.95 -7.93 0.67
CA LEU A 81 -11.21 -8.39 1.25
C LEU A 81 -11.06 -9.82 1.82
N PRO A 82 -11.85 -10.19 2.85
CA PRO A 82 -11.69 -11.48 3.53
C PRO A 82 -11.76 -12.70 2.62
N ASP A 83 -12.52 -12.62 1.53
CA ASP A 83 -12.63 -13.66 0.51
C ASP A 83 -11.47 -13.66 -0.51
N GLY A 84 -10.57 -12.68 -0.43
CA GLY A 84 -9.45 -12.52 -1.36
C GLY A 84 -9.81 -12.05 -2.76
N SER A 85 -11.06 -11.63 -2.99
CA SER A 85 -11.58 -11.33 -4.34
C SER A 85 -11.21 -9.95 -4.87
N ALA A 86 -10.95 -8.99 -3.98
CA ALA A 86 -10.75 -7.60 -4.36
C ALA A 86 -9.98 -6.84 -3.27
N ALA A 87 -9.61 -5.60 -3.57
CA ALA A 87 -8.91 -4.74 -2.64
C ALA A 87 -9.67 -3.43 -2.39
N THR A 88 -9.49 -2.88 -1.19
CA THR A 88 -9.89 -1.53 -0.81
C THR A 88 -8.64 -0.68 -0.66
N ILE A 89 -8.60 0.46 -1.32
CA ILE A 89 -7.47 1.39 -1.28
C ILE A 89 -7.78 2.53 -0.31
N TYR A 90 -6.87 2.76 0.64
CA TYR A 90 -6.99 3.83 1.64
C TYR A 90 -6.09 5.03 1.34
N SER A 91 -4.92 4.80 0.76
CA SER A 91 -4.00 5.87 0.37
C SER A 91 -3.19 5.48 -0.85
N LEU A 92 -2.81 6.48 -1.64
CA LEU A 92 -1.92 6.36 -2.79
C LEU A 92 -0.87 7.46 -2.73
N GLN A 93 0.39 7.07 -2.82
CA GLN A 93 1.51 7.98 -2.95
C GLN A 93 2.31 7.61 -4.18
N SER A 94 2.45 8.55 -5.12
CA SER A 94 3.23 8.34 -6.33
C SER A 94 4.70 8.10 -6.01
N LEU A 95 5.29 7.12 -6.70
CA LEU A 95 6.71 6.83 -6.62
C LEU A 95 7.43 7.33 -7.86
N ILE A 96 8.68 7.74 -7.68
CA ILE A 96 9.57 8.05 -8.79
C ILE A 96 10.08 6.74 -9.36
N VAL A 97 9.87 6.52 -10.66
CA VAL A 97 10.34 5.34 -11.38
C VAL A 97 11.29 5.78 -12.48
N PRO A 98 12.56 6.05 -12.14
CA PRO A 98 13.53 6.43 -13.15
C PRO A 98 13.89 5.24 -14.04
N VAL A 99 14.03 5.50 -15.32
CA VAL A 99 14.58 4.53 -16.26
C VAL A 99 16.10 4.67 -16.23
N PRO A 100 16.87 3.62 -15.90
CA PRO A 100 18.32 3.68 -15.94
C PRO A 100 18.81 4.02 -17.34
N LYS A 101 19.77 4.89 -17.42
CA LYS A 101 20.40 5.31 -18.68
C LYS A 101 21.90 5.06 -18.59
N PRO A 102 22.56 4.70 -19.72
CA PRO A 102 24.01 4.52 -19.73
C PRO A 102 24.73 5.85 -19.43
N GLU A 103 25.96 5.75 -18.95
CA GLU A 103 26.78 6.92 -18.58
C GLU A 103 27.02 7.89 -19.72
N ASP A 104 27.06 7.39 -20.97
CA ASP A 104 27.27 8.16 -22.19
C ASP A 104 25.98 8.78 -22.77
N ASP A 105 24.86 8.61 -22.09
CA ASP A 105 23.58 9.19 -22.52
C ASP A 105 23.69 10.74 -22.58
N PRO A 106 23.16 11.37 -23.64
CA PRO A 106 23.21 12.85 -23.79
C PRO A 106 22.58 13.62 -22.62
N VAL A 107 21.71 13.02 -21.84
CA VAL A 107 21.13 13.66 -20.67
C VAL A 107 22.18 13.96 -19.59
N TYR A 108 23.33 13.27 -19.62
CA TYR A 108 24.45 13.49 -18.70
C TYR A 108 25.56 14.34 -19.23
N LYS A 109 25.31 15.11 -20.28
CA LYS A 109 26.31 15.97 -20.92
C LYS A 109 27.04 16.94 -19.97
N ASP A 110 26.36 17.32 -18.87
CA ASP A 110 26.89 18.19 -17.82
C ASP A 110 27.42 17.42 -16.60
N GLY A 111 27.61 16.10 -16.75
CA GLY A 111 28.06 15.21 -15.70
C GLY A 111 26.90 14.56 -14.94
N ILE A 112 27.24 13.48 -14.21
CA ILE A 112 26.30 12.77 -13.34
C ILE A 112 26.33 13.44 -11.97
N LYS A 113 25.16 13.90 -11.51
CA LYS A 113 25.03 14.44 -10.16
C LYS A 113 25.16 13.33 -9.12
N GLN A 114 26.02 13.53 -8.17
CA GLN A 114 26.24 12.63 -7.05
C GLN A 114 25.79 13.30 -5.74
N ASP A 115 24.49 13.25 -5.47
CA ASP A 115 23.97 13.71 -4.18
C ASP A 115 24.19 12.62 -3.12
N PRO A 116 24.64 13.01 -1.91
CA PRO A 116 24.82 12.03 -0.85
C PRO A 116 23.46 11.48 -0.38
N VAL A 117 23.27 10.19 -0.57
CA VAL A 117 22.08 9.48 -0.12
C VAL A 117 22.47 8.25 0.67
N GLU A 118 21.64 7.90 1.65
CA GLU A 118 21.73 6.65 2.40
C GLU A 118 20.65 5.71 1.88
N VAL A 119 21.03 4.48 1.55
CA VAL A 119 20.08 3.43 1.19
C VAL A 119 19.54 2.82 2.48
N VAL A 120 18.29 3.12 2.79
CA VAL A 120 17.61 2.59 3.99
C VAL A 120 17.18 1.15 3.76
N SER A 121 16.65 0.87 2.56
CA SER A 121 16.19 -0.46 2.19
C SER A 121 16.23 -0.64 0.68
N ILE A 122 16.50 -1.87 0.24
CA ILE A 122 16.52 -2.26 -1.17
C ILE A 122 16.01 -3.69 -1.28
N TRP A 123 15.09 -3.94 -2.21
CA TRP A 123 14.53 -5.28 -2.45
C TRP A 123 13.96 -5.40 -3.85
N LEU A 124 13.87 -6.64 -4.32
CA LEU A 124 13.24 -6.94 -5.61
C LEU A 124 11.75 -7.22 -5.41
N GLY A 125 10.93 -6.60 -6.25
CA GLY A 125 9.49 -6.84 -6.29
C GLY A 125 9.00 -6.83 -7.73
N ARG A 126 8.54 -7.96 -8.24
CA ARG A 126 8.20 -8.17 -9.65
C ARG A 126 9.34 -7.73 -10.57
N ASP A 127 9.06 -6.81 -11.48
CA ASP A 127 10.01 -6.25 -12.43
C ASP A 127 10.73 -4.99 -11.91
N TYR A 128 10.59 -4.72 -10.61
CA TYR A 128 11.09 -3.50 -9.99
C TYR A 128 12.18 -3.78 -8.97
N LEU A 129 13.20 -2.94 -8.99
CA LEU A 129 14.13 -2.79 -7.89
C LEU A 129 13.60 -1.66 -7.00
N ASN A 130 13.09 -2.03 -5.84
CA ASN A 130 12.51 -1.07 -4.89
C ASN A 130 13.60 -0.56 -3.96
N MET A 131 13.64 0.75 -3.75
CA MET A 131 14.60 1.39 -2.85
C MET A 131 13.92 2.45 -2.01
N ILE A 132 14.28 2.49 -0.74
CA ILE A 132 14.00 3.62 0.14
C ILE A 132 15.31 4.33 0.41
N LEU A 133 15.36 5.61 0.04
CA LEU A 133 16.54 6.45 0.15
C LEU A 133 16.27 7.57 1.15
N LYS A 134 17.29 7.88 1.95
CA LYS A 134 17.30 9.03 2.84
C LYS A 134 18.37 10.00 2.38
N LYS A 135 17.99 11.26 2.19
CA LYS A 135 18.96 12.31 1.90
C LYS A 135 19.87 12.53 3.11
N LYS A 136 21.18 12.43 2.92
CA LYS A 136 22.13 12.80 3.95
C LYS A 136 22.17 14.31 4.10
N SER A 137 22.00 14.80 5.32
CA SER A 137 22.29 16.20 5.63
C SER A 137 23.79 16.39 5.64
N VAL A 138 24.31 17.23 4.71
CA VAL A 138 25.70 17.64 4.71
C VAL A 138 25.87 18.71 5.80
N GLN A 139 26.66 18.41 6.85
CA GLN A 139 27.03 19.43 7.82
C GLN A 139 28.05 20.40 7.19
N ALA A 140 28.03 21.68 7.64
CA ALA A 140 28.88 22.72 7.08
C ALA A 140 30.39 22.39 7.11
N LYS A 141 30.84 21.55 8.05
CA LYS A 141 32.23 21.08 8.16
C LYS A 141 32.60 19.95 7.18
N ASP A 142 31.63 19.39 6.48
CA ASP A 142 31.84 18.36 5.45
C ASP A 142 31.90 18.97 4.04
N ILE A 143 31.72 20.28 3.94
CA ILE A 143 31.86 21.01 2.68
C ILE A 143 33.36 21.29 2.47
N PRO A 144 33.98 20.76 1.41
CA PRO A 144 35.37 21.07 1.12
C PRO A 144 35.51 22.56 0.90
N SER A 145 36.40 23.20 1.67
CA SER A 145 36.75 24.61 1.48
C SER A 145 37.40 24.75 0.10
N ALA A 146 36.77 25.57 -0.72
CA ALA A 146 37.30 25.90 -2.04
C ALA A 146 38.65 26.63 -1.94
#